data_c962d86a37c500862e198fc7551cd471
#
_entry.id   c962d86a37c500862e198fc7551cd471
#
_cell.length_a   1.000
_cell.length_b   1.000
_cell.length_c   1.000
_cell.angle_alpha   90.00
_cell.angle_beta   90.00
_cell.angle_gamma   90.00
#
_symmetry.space_group_name_H-M   'P 1'
#
loop_
_entity.id
_entity.type
_entity.pdbx_description
1 polymer ?
#
loop_
_entity_poly.entity_id
_entity_poly.type
_entity_poly.pdbx_seq_one_letter_code
_entity_poly.pdbx_strand_id
1 'polypeptide(L)'
;LLVYSFTCLLVYLSTQKTTSMKKLIFLLMLCGCALSASAQKFALVDMEYILQNIPAYERANEQLNQTSRAWQAEVEALNNKAQQLYKNYQNEVVFLSEAQKKEREQAIVEKEKEAAELKKKYFGPEGELYKKRASLIEPIQDEIYNAVKAIAKQKSYQLVLDRAADNGIIFASPTIDISNEVLSKLGYSK
;
A
#
# COMPACT_ATOMS: atom_id res chain seq x y z
N LEU A 1 32.36 10.89 -21.50
CA LEU A 1 32.60 11.96 -22.49
C LEU A 1 32.91 13.30 -21.82
N LEU A 2 32.15 13.76 -20.81
CA LEU A 2 32.35 15.01 -20.06
C LEU A 2 33.70 15.08 -19.34
N VAL A 3 34.15 13.98 -18.71
CA VAL A 3 35.44 13.92 -17.98
C VAL A 3 36.63 14.04 -18.93
N TYR A 4 36.58 13.42 -20.11
CA TYR A 4 37.63 13.53 -21.12
C TYR A 4 37.71 14.94 -21.74
N SER A 5 36.57 15.59 -21.95
CA SER A 5 36.53 16.98 -22.41
C SER A 5 37.16 17.94 -21.39
N PHE A 6 36.94 17.68 -20.09
CA PHE A 6 37.43 18.49 -18.98
C PHE A 6 38.96 18.36 -18.81
N THR A 7 39.49 17.14 -18.89
CA THR A 7 40.95 16.90 -18.82
C THR A 7 41.71 17.49 -20.01
N CYS A 8 41.15 17.41 -21.22
CA CYS A 8 41.74 18.00 -22.39
C CYS A 8 41.78 19.54 -22.33
N LEU A 9 40.73 20.15 -21.78
CA LEU A 9 40.65 21.61 -21.55
C LEU A 9 41.65 22.08 -20.47
N LEU A 10 41.86 21.31 -19.41
CA LEU A 10 42.83 21.58 -18.36
C LEU A 10 44.28 21.53 -18.88
N VAL A 11 44.62 20.55 -19.71
CA VAL A 11 45.95 20.43 -20.34
C VAL A 11 46.20 21.56 -21.33
N TYR A 12 45.21 21.93 -22.13
CA TYR A 12 45.31 23.04 -23.08
C TYR A 12 45.53 24.41 -22.37
N LEU A 13 44.90 24.65 -21.23
CA LEU A 13 45.00 25.87 -20.43
C LEU A 13 46.33 25.95 -19.65
N SER A 14 46.95 24.82 -19.31
CA SER A 14 48.25 24.78 -18.60
C SER A 14 49.43 25.10 -19.48
N THR A 15 49.33 24.89 -20.81
CA THR A 15 50.44 25.07 -21.76
C THR A 15 50.53 26.48 -22.32
N GLN A 16 49.53 27.33 -22.15
CA GLN A 16 49.57 28.71 -22.61
C GLN A 16 49.93 29.70 -21.50
N LYS A 17 50.91 30.62 -21.71
CA LYS A 17 51.20 31.80 -20.85
C LYS A 17 49.92 32.62 -20.75
N THR A 18 49.14 32.40 -19.72
CA THR A 18 47.79 32.96 -19.54
C THR A 18 47.84 34.38 -19.05
N THR A 19 47.30 35.29 -19.83
CA THR A 19 46.92 36.63 -19.38
C THR A 19 45.81 36.55 -18.29
N SER A 20 45.72 37.54 -17.44
CA SER A 20 44.79 37.62 -16.30
C SER A 20 43.33 37.35 -16.71
N MET A 21 42.90 37.74 -17.92
CA MET A 21 41.55 37.51 -18.44
C MET A 21 41.22 36.03 -18.68
N LYS A 22 42.18 35.22 -19.14
CA LYS A 22 41.95 33.77 -19.36
C LYS A 22 41.74 33.03 -18.05
N LYS A 23 42.40 33.45 -16.96
CA LYS A 23 42.22 32.92 -15.61
C LYS A 23 40.84 33.29 -15.06
N LEU A 24 40.35 34.49 -15.34
CA LEU A 24 39.03 34.96 -14.95
C LEU A 24 37.91 34.17 -15.66
N ILE A 25 38.04 33.94 -16.96
CA ILE A 25 37.10 33.15 -17.75
C ILE A 25 37.06 31.70 -17.25
N PHE A 26 38.20 31.10 -16.90
CA PHE A 26 38.27 29.75 -16.35
C PHE A 26 37.59 29.65 -14.96
N LEU A 27 37.80 30.66 -14.11
CA LEU A 27 37.16 30.75 -12.80
C LEU A 27 35.62 30.89 -12.91
N LEU A 28 35.17 31.73 -13.86
CA LEU A 28 33.74 31.90 -14.16
C LEU A 28 33.10 30.61 -14.71
N MET A 29 33.81 29.86 -15.55
CA MET A 29 33.35 28.58 -16.09
C MET A 29 33.29 27.50 -15.02
N LEU A 30 34.24 27.48 -14.09
CA LEU A 30 34.26 26.59 -12.92
C LEU A 30 33.10 26.88 -11.94
N CYS A 31 32.82 28.16 -11.68
CA CYS A 31 31.66 28.59 -10.89
C CYS A 31 30.33 28.22 -11.58
N GLY A 32 30.23 28.34 -12.91
CA GLY A 32 29.04 27.96 -13.67
C GLY A 32 28.73 26.46 -13.58
N CYS A 33 29.73 25.60 -13.56
CA CYS A 33 29.56 24.15 -13.38
C CYS A 33 29.17 23.78 -11.92
N ALA A 34 29.59 24.53 -10.93
CA ALA A 34 29.24 24.27 -9.53
C ALA A 34 27.76 24.60 -9.22
N LEU A 35 27.15 25.51 -9.97
CA LEU A 35 25.72 25.88 -9.79
C LEU A 35 24.74 24.85 -10.38
N SER A 36 25.22 23.89 -11.21
CA SER A 36 24.39 22.88 -11.85
C SER A 36 24.28 21.58 -11.06
N ALA A 37 24.89 21.46 -9.89
CA ALA A 37 24.76 20.29 -9.03
C ALA A 37 23.40 20.34 -8.29
N SER A 38 22.33 20.04 -9.04
CA SER A 38 21.03 19.78 -8.43
C SER A 38 21.16 18.48 -7.63
N ALA A 39 21.38 18.60 -6.32
CA ALA A 39 21.33 17.45 -5.43
C ALA A 39 19.97 16.77 -5.59
N GLN A 40 19.97 15.49 -5.93
CA GLN A 40 18.75 14.69 -6.02
C GLN A 40 18.06 14.71 -4.66
N LYS A 41 16.84 15.24 -4.63
CA LYS A 41 16.06 15.34 -3.41
C LYS A 41 15.17 14.12 -3.29
N PHE A 42 15.29 13.43 -2.16
CA PHE A 42 14.46 12.30 -1.78
C PHE A 42 13.60 12.68 -0.59
N ALA A 43 12.46 12.05 -0.46
CA ALA A 43 11.62 12.13 0.72
C ALA A 43 11.13 10.75 1.12
N LEU A 44 10.68 10.63 2.36
CA LEU A 44 10.01 9.45 2.88
C LEU A 44 8.62 9.82 3.35
N VAL A 45 7.74 8.86 3.29
CA VAL A 45 6.43 8.86 3.93
C VAL A 45 6.26 7.60 4.74
N ASP A 46 5.41 7.65 5.74
CA ASP A 46 4.92 6.51 6.49
C ASP A 46 3.42 6.37 6.18
N MET A 47 3.09 5.50 5.23
CA MET A 47 1.70 5.30 4.80
C MET A 47 0.83 4.77 5.93
N GLU A 48 1.37 3.92 6.81
CA GLU A 48 0.62 3.39 7.95
C GLU A 48 0.28 4.51 8.94
N TYR A 49 1.27 5.32 9.30
CA TYR A 49 1.08 6.49 10.15
C TYR A 49 0.06 7.47 9.56
N ILE A 50 0.16 7.76 8.27
CA ILE A 50 -0.77 8.68 7.58
C ILE A 50 -2.20 8.11 7.64
N LEU A 51 -2.40 6.84 7.25
CA LEU A 51 -3.71 6.19 7.26
C LEU A 51 -4.34 6.17 8.66
N GLN A 52 -3.56 5.86 9.70
CA GLN A 52 -4.04 5.84 11.09
C GLN A 52 -4.49 7.22 11.61
N ASN A 53 -4.01 8.30 11.00
CA ASN A 53 -4.41 9.67 11.36
C ASN A 53 -5.54 10.23 10.46
N ILE A 54 -6.12 9.43 9.55
CA ILE A 54 -7.26 9.80 8.71
C ILE A 54 -8.55 9.18 9.26
N PRO A 55 -9.50 9.97 9.79
CA PRO A 55 -10.74 9.43 10.38
C PRO A 55 -11.60 8.61 9.40
N ALA A 56 -11.49 8.88 8.10
CA ALA A 56 -12.18 8.09 7.08
C ALA A 56 -11.66 6.64 7.02
N TYR A 57 -10.36 6.43 7.25
CA TYR A 57 -9.74 5.10 7.30
C TYR A 57 -10.21 4.30 8.52
N GLU A 58 -10.32 4.93 9.67
CA GLU A 58 -10.86 4.29 10.88
C GLU A 58 -12.30 3.83 10.66
N ARG A 59 -13.17 4.72 10.13
CA ARG A 59 -14.55 4.36 9.78
C ARG A 59 -14.64 3.23 8.75
N ALA A 60 -13.77 3.24 7.74
CA ALA A 60 -13.70 2.17 6.75
C ALA A 60 -13.33 0.83 7.38
N ASN A 61 -12.35 0.80 8.27
CA ASN A 61 -11.95 -0.41 9.00
C ASN A 61 -13.07 -0.91 9.92
N GLU A 62 -13.77 -0.02 10.62
CA GLU A 62 -14.91 -0.41 11.46
C GLU A 62 -16.03 -1.02 10.61
N GLN A 63 -16.37 -0.42 9.47
CA GLN A 63 -17.37 -0.96 8.55
C GLN A 63 -16.96 -2.33 8.00
N LEU A 64 -15.68 -2.52 7.67
CA LEU A 64 -15.14 -3.82 7.23
C LEU A 64 -15.26 -4.88 8.33
N ASN A 65 -14.92 -4.52 9.57
CA ASN A 65 -15.01 -5.41 10.72
C ASN A 65 -16.46 -5.83 10.99
N GLN A 66 -17.40 -4.89 10.95
CA GLN A 66 -18.83 -5.17 11.12
C GLN A 66 -19.34 -6.09 10.01
N THR A 67 -19.00 -5.80 8.76
CA THR A 67 -19.37 -6.64 7.62
C THR A 67 -18.78 -8.05 7.72
N SER A 68 -17.50 -8.15 8.08
CA SER A 68 -16.82 -9.44 8.28
C SER A 68 -17.49 -10.28 9.35
N ARG A 69 -17.85 -9.68 10.49
CA ARG A 69 -18.56 -10.38 11.59
C ARG A 69 -19.94 -10.87 11.16
N ALA A 70 -20.69 -10.03 10.42
CA ALA A 70 -22.00 -10.43 9.90
C ALA A 70 -21.88 -11.63 8.95
N TRP A 71 -20.96 -11.59 8.01
CA TRP A 71 -20.74 -12.68 7.07
C TRP A 71 -20.18 -13.95 7.72
N GLN A 72 -19.34 -13.82 8.75
CA GLN A 72 -18.90 -14.97 9.56
C GLN A 72 -20.09 -15.63 10.27
N ALA A 73 -21.00 -14.84 10.83
CA ALA A 73 -22.20 -15.38 11.47
C ALA A 73 -23.13 -16.10 10.48
N GLU A 74 -23.27 -15.62 9.25
CA GLU A 74 -24.04 -16.31 8.22
C GLU A 74 -23.43 -17.68 7.86
N VAL A 75 -22.11 -17.74 7.66
CA VAL A 75 -21.39 -19.00 7.38
C VAL A 75 -21.51 -19.96 8.57
N GLU A 76 -21.38 -19.44 9.80
CA GLU A 76 -21.50 -20.24 11.01
C GLU A 76 -22.93 -20.80 11.20
N ALA A 77 -23.95 -20.02 10.89
CA ALA A 77 -25.33 -20.49 10.94
C ALA A 77 -25.57 -21.70 10.00
N LEU A 78 -24.99 -21.71 8.79
CA LEU A 78 -25.06 -22.84 7.88
C LEU A 78 -24.30 -24.07 8.41
N ASN A 79 -23.11 -23.85 8.95
CA ASN A 79 -22.32 -24.92 9.58
C ASN A 79 -23.06 -25.54 10.77
N ASN A 80 -23.66 -24.73 11.63
CA ASN A 80 -24.45 -25.15 12.77
C ASN A 80 -25.68 -25.95 12.30
N LYS A 81 -26.32 -25.55 11.18
CA LYS A 81 -27.40 -26.27 10.58
C LYS A 81 -26.99 -27.65 10.08
N ALA A 82 -25.87 -27.75 9.37
CA ALA A 82 -25.29 -29.01 8.93
C ALA A 82 -24.98 -29.93 10.10
N GLN A 83 -24.40 -29.41 11.18
CA GLN A 83 -24.13 -30.17 12.40
C GLN A 83 -25.42 -30.67 13.09
N GLN A 84 -26.49 -29.88 13.11
CA GLN A 84 -27.78 -30.32 13.66
C GLN A 84 -28.37 -31.45 12.82
N LEU A 85 -28.35 -31.33 11.49
CA LEU A 85 -28.80 -32.39 10.57
C LEU A 85 -28.01 -33.68 10.81
N TYR A 86 -26.69 -33.56 10.94
CA TYR A 86 -25.82 -34.72 11.20
C TYR A 86 -26.12 -35.38 12.55
N LYS A 87 -26.31 -34.60 13.64
CA LYS A 87 -26.68 -35.14 14.94
C LYS A 87 -28.02 -35.84 14.90
N ASN A 88 -29.02 -35.25 14.23
CA ASN A 88 -30.33 -35.89 14.07
C ASN A 88 -30.23 -37.21 13.29
N TYR A 89 -29.46 -37.20 12.20
CA TYR A 89 -29.18 -38.41 11.40
C TYR A 89 -28.55 -39.52 12.27
N GLN A 90 -27.53 -39.20 13.05
CA GLN A 90 -26.89 -40.17 13.95
C GLN A 90 -27.89 -40.80 14.96
N ASN A 91 -28.83 -40.02 15.48
CA ASN A 91 -29.82 -40.50 16.44
C ASN A 91 -30.89 -41.37 15.78
N GLU A 92 -31.21 -41.12 14.52
CA GLU A 92 -32.33 -41.75 13.81
C GLU A 92 -31.88 -42.91 12.87
N VAL A 93 -30.59 -43.02 12.55
CA VAL A 93 -30.03 -43.88 11.47
C VAL A 93 -30.44 -45.33 11.57
N VAL A 94 -30.62 -45.87 12.81
CA VAL A 94 -31.05 -47.28 13.03
C VAL A 94 -32.52 -47.54 12.66
N PHE A 95 -33.30 -46.46 12.57
CA PHE A 95 -34.74 -46.55 12.26
C PHE A 95 -35.08 -46.16 10.82
N LEU A 96 -34.09 -45.68 10.05
CA LEU A 96 -34.27 -45.16 8.72
C LEU A 96 -34.12 -46.27 7.66
N SER A 97 -34.97 -46.23 6.64
CA SER A 97 -34.76 -47.01 5.41
C SER A 97 -33.56 -46.49 4.63
N GLU A 98 -32.99 -47.30 3.70
CA GLU A 98 -31.82 -46.90 2.90
C GLU A 98 -32.13 -45.67 2.03
N ALA A 99 -33.34 -45.51 1.54
CA ALA A 99 -33.73 -44.30 0.80
C ALA A 99 -33.73 -43.05 1.71
N GLN A 100 -34.24 -43.16 2.93
CA GLN A 100 -34.26 -42.08 3.91
C GLN A 100 -32.83 -41.71 4.41
N LYS A 101 -31.96 -42.71 4.60
CA LYS A 101 -30.54 -42.47 4.93
C LYS A 101 -29.87 -41.60 3.88
N LYS A 102 -29.99 -42.01 2.61
CA LYS A 102 -29.44 -41.30 1.46
C LYS A 102 -29.96 -39.86 1.36
N GLU A 103 -31.25 -39.65 1.60
CA GLU A 103 -31.84 -38.29 1.59
C GLU A 103 -31.26 -37.43 2.70
N ARG A 104 -31.14 -37.99 3.93
CA ARG A 104 -30.54 -37.25 5.08
C ARG A 104 -29.06 -36.91 4.83
N GLU A 105 -28.29 -37.86 4.34
CA GLU A 105 -26.89 -37.64 3.98
C GLU A 105 -26.73 -36.58 2.90
N GLN A 106 -27.56 -36.59 1.86
CA GLN A 106 -27.56 -35.56 0.83
C GLN A 106 -27.87 -34.18 1.39
N ALA A 107 -28.87 -34.07 2.30
CA ALA A 107 -29.20 -32.79 2.93
C ALA A 107 -28.06 -32.23 3.78
N ILE A 108 -27.31 -33.10 4.46
CA ILE A 108 -26.11 -32.68 5.24
C ILE A 108 -25.03 -32.15 4.30
N VAL A 109 -24.68 -32.95 3.27
CA VAL A 109 -23.64 -32.57 2.28
C VAL A 109 -24.00 -31.26 1.55
N GLU A 110 -25.28 -31.07 1.24
CA GLU A 110 -25.74 -29.84 0.59
C GLU A 110 -25.54 -28.63 1.51
N LYS A 111 -25.85 -28.72 2.80
CA LYS A 111 -25.62 -27.62 3.75
C LYS A 111 -24.14 -27.35 4.00
N GLU A 112 -23.30 -28.36 4.05
CA GLU A 112 -21.85 -28.20 4.14
C GLU A 112 -21.28 -27.51 2.88
N LYS A 113 -21.79 -27.89 1.71
CA LYS A 113 -21.42 -27.26 0.44
C LYS A 113 -21.86 -25.81 0.39
N GLU A 114 -23.12 -25.52 0.76
CA GLU A 114 -23.60 -24.12 0.85
C GLU A 114 -22.71 -23.26 1.76
N ALA A 115 -22.33 -23.78 2.92
CA ALA A 115 -21.45 -23.06 3.87
C ALA A 115 -20.06 -22.82 3.26
N ALA A 116 -19.50 -23.83 2.59
CA ALA A 116 -18.19 -23.72 1.93
C ALA A 116 -18.19 -22.71 0.77
N GLU A 117 -19.24 -22.74 -0.05
CA GLU A 117 -19.42 -21.80 -1.16
C GLU A 117 -19.61 -20.35 -0.65
N LEU A 118 -20.43 -20.18 0.38
CA LEU A 118 -20.65 -18.87 0.99
C LEU A 118 -19.35 -18.32 1.61
N LYS A 119 -18.62 -19.17 2.33
CA LYS A 119 -17.30 -18.80 2.86
C LYS A 119 -16.33 -18.39 1.76
N LYS A 120 -16.28 -19.14 0.67
CA LYS A 120 -15.43 -18.78 -0.49
C LYS A 120 -15.87 -17.48 -1.14
N LYS A 121 -17.17 -17.26 -1.29
CA LYS A 121 -17.74 -16.02 -1.83
C LYS A 121 -17.33 -14.80 -1.00
N TYR A 122 -17.43 -14.88 0.33
CA TYR A 122 -17.14 -13.75 1.20
C TYR A 122 -15.65 -13.55 1.46
N PHE A 123 -14.92 -14.64 1.74
CA PHE A 123 -13.55 -14.60 2.24
C PHE A 123 -12.49 -15.19 1.30
N GLY A 124 -12.89 -15.59 0.09
CA GLY A 124 -11.95 -16.06 -0.92
C GLY A 124 -10.96 -14.99 -1.37
N PRO A 125 -9.92 -15.35 -2.14
CA PRO A 125 -8.87 -14.40 -2.58
C PRO A 125 -9.40 -13.14 -3.29
N GLU A 126 -10.49 -13.27 -4.07
CA GLU A 126 -11.20 -12.15 -4.71
C GLU A 126 -12.65 -12.07 -4.20
N GLY A 127 -12.86 -12.43 -2.94
CA GLY A 127 -14.17 -12.44 -2.30
C GLY A 127 -14.74 -11.05 -2.07
N GLU A 128 -15.99 -11.02 -1.61
CA GLU A 128 -16.71 -9.76 -1.39
C GLU A 128 -16.04 -8.87 -0.32
N LEU A 129 -15.35 -9.47 0.68
CA LEU A 129 -14.61 -8.70 1.68
C LEU A 129 -13.41 -7.97 1.07
N TYR A 130 -12.70 -8.65 0.17
CA TYR A 130 -11.59 -8.04 -0.56
C TYR A 130 -12.08 -6.85 -1.41
N LYS A 131 -13.13 -7.05 -2.19
CA LYS A 131 -13.72 -6.00 -3.04
C LYS A 131 -14.22 -4.82 -2.21
N LYS A 132 -14.89 -5.11 -1.10
CA LYS A 132 -15.37 -4.06 -0.19
C LYS A 132 -14.21 -3.29 0.44
N ARG A 133 -13.13 -3.98 0.82
CA ARG A 133 -11.91 -3.32 1.32
C ARG A 133 -11.32 -2.39 0.27
N ALA A 134 -11.13 -2.88 -0.95
CA ALA A 134 -10.63 -2.07 -2.06
C ALA A 134 -11.49 -0.82 -2.25
N SER A 135 -12.81 -0.97 -2.38
CA SER A 135 -13.72 0.15 -2.60
C SER A 135 -13.73 1.22 -1.49
N LEU A 136 -13.38 0.85 -0.26
CA LEU A 136 -13.34 1.77 0.88
C LEU A 136 -11.96 2.40 1.09
N ILE A 137 -10.89 1.66 0.82
CA ILE A 137 -9.53 2.08 1.13
C ILE A 137 -8.84 2.75 -0.07
N GLU A 138 -9.05 2.26 -1.29
CA GLU A 138 -8.41 2.82 -2.49
C GLU A 138 -8.65 4.33 -2.65
N PRO A 139 -9.86 4.88 -2.47
CA PRO A 139 -10.07 6.32 -2.57
C PRO A 139 -9.23 7.13 -1.59
N ILE A 140 -9.05 6.61 -0.36
CA ILE A 140 -8.22 7.25 0.68
C ILE A 140 -6.74 7.22 0.27
N GLN A 141 -6.28 6.10 -0.26
CA GLN A 141 -4.92 5.97 -0.77
C GLN A 141 -4.65 6.90 -1.96
N ASP A 142 -5.62 7.05 -2.85
CA ASP A 142 -5.54 7.97 -3.98
C ASP A 142 -5.44 9.44 -3.53
N GLU A 143 -6.19 9.84 -2.50
CA GLU A 143 -6.07 11.18 -1.91
C GLU A 143 -4.68 11.42 -1.33
N ILE A 144 -4.14 10.45 -0.58
CA ILE A 144 -2.78 10.51 -0.03
C ILE A 144 -1.76 10.59 -1.16
N TYR A 145 -1.87 9.74 -2.19
CA TYR A 145 -0.97 9.75 -3.34
C TYR A 145 -0.97 11.12 -4.05
N ASN A 146 -2.14 11.69 -4.26
CA ASN A 146 -2.26 13.01 -4.88
C ASN A 146 -1.63 14.13 -4.02
N ALA A 147 -1.78 14.06 -2.70
CA ALA A 147 -1.12 14.99 -1.78
C ALA A 147 0.41 14.86 -1.82
N VAL A 148 0.93 13.62 -1.76
CA VAL A 148 2.37 13.32 -1.90
C VAL A 148 2.90 13.84 -3.24
N LYS A 149 2.22 13.55 -4.34
CA LYS A 149 2.58 14.02 -5.68
C LYS A 149 2.65 15.54 -5.79
N ALA A 150 1.72 16.24 -5.16
CA ALA A 150 1.70 17.70 -5.15
C ALA A 150 2.89 18.28 -4.34
N ILE A 151 3.20 17.70 -3.16
CA ILE A 151 4.35 18.09 -2.34
C ILE A 151 5.65 17.80 -3.11
N ALA A 152 5.76 16.61 -3.72
CA ALA A 152 6.94 16.23 -4.49
C ALA A 152 7.22 17.21 -5.63
N LYS A 153 6.20 17.63 -6.36
CA LYS A 153 6.33 18.67 -7.40
C LYS A 153 6.76 20.01 -6.82
N GLN A 154 6.16 20.45 -5.73
CA GLN A 154 6.46 21.75 -5.11
C GLN A 154 7.89 21.82 -4.59
N LYS A 155 8.39 20.73 -4.00
CA LYS A 155 9.75 20.67 -3.39
C LYS A 155 10.80 20.08 -4.30
N SER A 156 10.42 19.70 -5.54
CA SER A 156 11.31 19.08 -6.51
C SER A 156 11.93 17.77 -6.01
N TYR A 157 11.15 16.98 -5.27
CA TYR A 157 11.53 15.60 -4.94
C TYR A 157 11.46 14.72 -6.18
N GLN A 158 12.49 13.96 -6.42
CA GLN A 158 12.57 13.03 -7.56
C GLN A 158 12.03 11.65 -7.21
N LEU A 159 12.07 11.30 -5.92
CA LEU A 159 11.59 10.03 -5.40
C LEU A 159 11.02 10.24 -4.01
N VAL A 160 9.88 9.63 -3.75
CA VAL A 160 9.30 9.50 -2.41
C VAL A 160 9.11 8.01 -2.16
N LEU A 161 9.65 7.51 -1.04
CA LEU A 161 9.55 6.11 -0.64
C LEU A 161 8.63 5.99 0.57
N ASP A 162 7.87 4.90 0.60
CA ASP A 162 7.11 4.53 1.79
C ASP A 162 7.99 3.71 2.73
N ARG A 163 8.23 4.21 3.95
CA ARG A 163 9.04 3.49 4.93
C ARG A 163 8.25 2.39 5.66
N ALA A 164 6.92 2.43 5.64
CA ALA A 164 6.08 1.38 6.20
C ALA A 164 6.00 0.15 5.29
N ALA A 165 6.26 0.33 3.99
CA ALA A 165 6.44 -0.79 3.10
C ALA A 165 7.78 -1.49 3.39
N ASP A 166 7.83 -2.81 3.18
CA ASP A 166 9.00 -3.67 3.48
C ASP A 166 10.16 -3.45 2.49
N ASN A 167 10.63 -2.17 2.40
CA ASN A 167 11.61 -1.71 1.40
C ASN A 167 13.08 -1.82 1.88
N GLY A 168 13.34 -2.45 3.03
CA GLY A 168 14.69 -2.60 3.56
C GLY A 168 15.36 -1.29 3.98
N ILE A 169 14.61 -0.24 4.31
CA ILE A 169 15.14 1.02 4.83
C ILE A 169 15.56 0.82 6.29
N ILE A 170 16.87 0.72 6.53
CA ILE A 170 17.41 0.52 7.88
C ILE A 170 17.44 1.83 8.68
N PHE A 171 17.73 2.94 8.02
CA PHE A 171 17.80 4.26 8.64
C PHE A 171 17.37 5.35 7.67
N ALA A 172 16.62 6.32 8.19
CA ALA A 172 16.31 7.56 7.51
C ALA A 172 16.27 8.72 8.48
N SER A 173 16.82 9.87 8.07
CA SER A 173 16.73 11.09 8.87
C SER A 173 15.27 11.55 8.97
N PRO A 174 14.80 11.95 10.17
CA PRO A 174 13.47 12.54 10.32
C PRO A 174 13.25 13.79 9.47
N THR A 175 14.32 14.45 9.04
CA THR A 175 14.24 15.66 8.20
C THR A 175 13.74 15.43 6.77
N ILE A 176 13.80 14.18 6.29
CA ILE A 176 13.30 13.80 4.96
C ILE A 176 11.90 13.15 5.02
N ASP A 177 11.35 12.93 6.22
CA ASP A 177 10.00 12.42 6.42
C ASP A 177 8.99 13.56 6.24
N ILE A 178 8.10 13.39 5.27
CA ILE A 178 7.07 14.37 4.93
C ILE A 178 5.66 13.94 5.34
N SER A 179 5.51 12.89 6.15
CA SER A 179 4.21 12.32 6.53
C SER A 179 3.28 13.35 7.17
N ASN A 180 3.80 14.18 8.11
CA ASN A 180 3.02 15.25 8.73
C ASN A 180 2.63 16.35 7.74
N GLU A 181 3.46 16.62 6.75
CA GLU A 181 3.15 17.58 5.71
C GLU A 181 2.03 17.07 4.78
N VAL A 182 2.04 15.76 4.50
CA VAL A 182 0.96 15.10 3.77
C VAL A 182 -0.35 15.21 4.55
N LEU A 183 -0.35 14.89 5.86
CA LEU A 183 -1.52 15.04 6.72
C LEU A 183 -2.04 16.49 6.75
N SER A 184 -1.14 17.47 6.90
CA SER A 184 -1.50 18.89 6.87
C SER A 184 -2.14 19.28 5.54
N LYS A 185 -1.62 18.78 4.43
CA LYS A 185 -2.17 19.05 3.09
C LYS A 185 -3.54 18.44 2.89
N LEU A 186 -3.82 17.30 3.52
CA LEU A 186 -5.12 16.63 3.53
C LEU A 186 -6.11 17.26 4.53
N GLY A 187 -5.66 18.23 5.35
CA GLY A 187 -6.50 18.88 6.36
C GLY A 187 -6.54 18.14 7.71
N TYR A 188 -5.65 17.19 7.95
CA TYR A 188 -5.56 16.39 9.18
C TYR A 188 -4.35 16.76 10.03
N SER A 189 -4.03 18.05 10.17
CA SER A 189 -2.99 18.49 11.09
C SER A 189 -3.42 18.32 12.55
N LYS A 190 -2.52 17.76 13.38
CA LYS A 190 -2.63 17.83 14.85
C LYS A 190 -2.22 19.20 15.36
#